data_3ab2d11e940a26e131f23087c494523b
#
_entry.id   3ab2d11e940a26e131f23087c494523b
#
_cell.length_a   1.000
_cell.length_b   1.000
_cell.length_c   1.000
_cell.angle_alpha   90.00
_cell.angle_beta   90.00
_cell.angle_gamma   90.00
#
_symmetry.space_group_name_H-M   'P 1'
#
loop_
_entity.id
_entity.type
_entity.pdbx_description
1 polymer ?
#
loop_
_entity_poly.entity_id
_entity_poly.type
_entity_poly.pdbx_seq_one_letter_code
_entity_poly.pdbx_strand_id
1 'polypeptide(L)'
;MSREIRVSDDPAAEVAERLTEAAMAGGDVVFTGGSSPKAAYELAAQRDADWSAATVWFTDERCVPPGHPDSNFGMADRTLLSQLSAAPSVVRMEGELGPDAGAAGYEAAVRERMGADPRWNLLLLGMGPDGHIASLFPGKPELEERSRMAVGVPLAGMEPQVPRISLTVPALAAAREAILLITGEGKAATVARAFGEDPDRSLPAAQVELPYGTLTVLLDEAAASKL
;
A
#
# COMPACT_ATOMS: atom_id res chain seq x y z
N MET A 1 -14.79 -2.31 14.44
CA MET A 1 -13.47 -2.28 13.81
C MET A 1 -12.79 -3.61 14.08
N SER A 2 -12.42 -4.34 13.07
CA SER A 2 -11.74 -5.63 13.21
C SER A 2 -10.29 -5.44 12.77
N ARG A 3 -9.35 -5.48 13.71
CA ARG A 3 -7.91 -5.58 13.46
C ARG A 3 -7.44 -6.92 13.98
N GLU A 4 -6.81 -7.69 13.11
CA GLU A 4 -6.17 -8.96 13.43
C GLU A 4 -4.66 -8.83 13.26
N ILE A 5 -3.90 -9.37 14.21
CA ILE A 5 -2.45 -9.55 14.07
C ILE A 5 -2.22 -11.03 13.85
N ARG A 6 -1.58 -11.37 12.73
CA ARG A 6 -1.31 -12.75 12.34
C ARG A 6 0.15 -12.95 11.99
N VAL A 7 0.74 -13.99 12.55
CA VAL A 7 2.09 -14.44 12.21
C VAL A 7 1.98 -15.61 11.24
N SER A 8 2.77 -15.58 10.19
CA SER A 8 2.77 -16.59 9.12
C SER A 8 4.18 -17.01 8.79
N ASP A 9 4.34 -18.28 8.43
CA ASP A 9 5.60 -18.85 7.96
C ASP A 9 5.95 -18.36 6.53
N ASP A 10 4.93 -18.04 5.72
CA ASP A 10 5.09 -17.49 4.37
C ASP A 10 4.06 -16.38 4.08
N PRO A 11 4.25 -15.20 4.67
CA PRO A 11 3.31 -14.10 4.49
C PRO A 11 3.25 -13.57 3.05
N ALA A 12 4.32 -13.76 2.25
CA ALA A 12 4.33 -13.35 0.86
C ALA A 12 3.41 -14.24 0.00
N ALA A 13 3.40 -15.55 0.25
CA ALA A 13 2.51 -16.47 -0.44
C ALA A 13 1.03 -16.24 -0.09
N GLU A 14 0.72 -15.94 1.18
CA GLU A 14 -0.63 -15.58 1.59
C GLU A 14 -1.12 -14.30 0.91
N VAL A 15 -0.28 -13.28 0.85
CA VAL A 15 -0.60 -12.03 0.13
C VAL A 15 -0.78 -12.29 -1.36
N ALA A 16 0.09 -13.09 -1.98
CA ALA A 16 -0.01 -13.44 -3.40
C ALA A 16 -1.35 -14.13 -3.73
N GLU A 17 -1.77 -15.07 -2.87
CA GLU A 17 -3.06 -15.73 -2.99
C GLU A 17 -4.21 -14.75 -2.89
N ARG A 18 -4.20 -13.92 -1.84
CA ARG A 18 -5.29 -12.97 -1.59
C ARG A 18 -5.41 -11.88 -2.67
N LEU A 19 -4.27 -11.40 -3.20
CA LEU A 19 -4.25 -10.48 -4.34
C LEU A 19 -4.87 -11.12 -5.60
N THR A 20 -4.51 -12.37 -5.87
CA THR A 20 -5.02 -13.14 -7.01
C THR A 20 -6.54 -13.34 -6.90
N GLU A 21 -7.03 -13.78 -5.75
CA GLU A 21 -8.46 -13.93 -5.49
C GLU A 21 -9.25 -12.62 -5.65
N ALA A 22 -8.74 -11.53 -5.07
CA ALA A 22 -9.37 -10.22 -5.17
C ALA A 22 -9.44 -9.72 -6.62
N ALA A 23 -8.38 -9.95 -7.39
CA ALA A 23 -8.33 -9.56 -8.79
C ALA A 23 -9.28 -10.39 -9.65
N MET A 24 -9.33 -11.71 -9.45
CA MET A 24 -10.28 -12.60 -10.16
C MET A 24 -11.74 -12.28 -9.81
N ALA A 25 -12.01 -11.85 -8.61
CA ALA A 25 -13.35 -11.40 -8.21
C ALA A 25 -13.78 -10.09 -8.89
N GLY A 26 -12.82 -9.37 -9.48
CA GLY A 26 -13.01 -8.04 -10.02
C GLY A 26 -13.06 -6.97 -8.92
N GLY A 27 -12.75 -5.75 -9.27
CA GLY A 27 -12.81 -4.63 -8.34
C GLY A 27 -11.50 -3.85 -8.26
N ASP A 28 -11.41 -3.01 -7.26
CA ASP A 28 -10.33 -2.04 -7.11
C ASP A 28 -9.31 -2.55 -6.07
N VAL A 29 -8.12 -2.94 -6.54
CA VAL A 29 -7.02 -3.50 -5.74
C VAL A 29 -5.89 -2.49 -5.66
N VAL A 30 -5.45 -2.15 -4.45
CA VAL A 30 -4.42 -1.12 -4.25
C VAL A 30 -3.08 -1.76 -3.90
N PHE A 31 -2.07 -1.48 -4.70
CA PHE A 31 -0.69 -1.96 -4.56
C PHE A 31 0.17 -0.97 -3.77
N THR A 32 1.27 -1.48 -3.22
CA THR A 32 2.27 -0.67 -2.51
C THR A 32 3.69 -1.05 -2.95
N GLY A 33 4.63 -0.18 -2.68
CA GLY A 33 6.05 -0.45 -2.90
C GLY A 33 6.71 -1.28 -1.79
N GLY A 34 7.97 -1.61 -1.98
CA GLY A 34 8.80 -2.28 -0.99
C GLY A 34 9.15 -3.73 -1.30
N SER A 35 10.13 -4.27 -0.57
CA SER A 35 10.68 -5.61 -0.81
C SER A 35 9.69 -6.74 -0.48
N SER A 36 8.94 -6.60 0.62
CA SER A 36 7.95 -7.62 1.02
C SER A 36 6.79 -7.71 0.02
N PRO A 37 6.13 -6.60 -0.39
CA PRO A 37 5.16 -6.63 -1.47
C PRO A 37 5.71 -7.13 -2.81
N LYS A 38 6.96 -6.79 -3.16
CA LYS A 38 7.60 -7.29 -4.37
C LYS A 38 7.63 -8.83 -4.40
N ALA A 39 8.01 -9.48 -3.30
CA ALA A 39 8.02 -10.94 -3.23
C ALA A 39 6.61 -11.54 -3.44
N ALA A 40 5.58 -10.91 -2.88
CA ALA A 40 4.20 -11.34 -3.12
C ALA A 40 3.76 -11.16 -4.58
N TYR A 41 4.19 -10.10 -5.25
CA TYR A 41 3.90 -9.89 -6.69
C TYR A 41 4.59 -10.94 -7.55
N GLU A 42 5.85 -11.29 -7.28
CA GLU A 42 6.59 -12.34 -7.98
C GLU A 42 5.91 -13.72 -7.84
N LEU A 43 5.34 -14.01 -6.67
CA LEU A 43 4.55 -15.24 -6.45
C LEU A 43 3.18 -15.17 -7.13
N ALA A 44 2.50 -14.03 -7.13
CA ALA A 44 1.23 -13.85 -7.82
C ALA A 44 1.36 -14.00 -9.33
N ALA A 45 2.48 -13.54 -9.93
CA ALA A 45 2.76 -13.68 -11.35
C ALA A 45 2.90 -15.13 -11.82
N GLN A 46 3.22 -16.05 -10.91
CA GLN A 46 3.34 -17.48 -11.21
C GLN A 46 1.97 -18.20 -11.21
N ARG A 47 0.91 -17.52 -10.80
CA ARG A 47 -0.45 -18.06 -10.78
C ARG A 47 -1.14 -17.82 -12.11
N ASP A 48 -1.70 -18.86 -12.69
CA ASP A 48 -2.52 -18.74 -13.91
C ASP A 48 -3.90 -18.20 -13.53
N ALA A 49 -4.02 -16.85 -13.56
CA ALA A 49 -5.21 -16.15 -13.10
C ALA A 49 -5.61 -15.01 -14.04
N ASP A 50 -6.90 -14.82 -14.24
CA ASP A 50 -7.47 -13.74 -15.04
C ASP A 50 -7.70 -12.49 -14.18
N TRP A 51 -6.92 -11.44 -14.43
CA TRP A 51 -7.00 -10.15 -13.75
C TRP A 51 -7.79 -9.10 -14.54
N SER A 52 -8.33 -9.45 -15.71
CA SER A 52 -8.95 -8.48 -16.63
C SER A 52 -10.16 -7.74 -16.07
N ALA A 53 -10.83 -8.30 -15.06
CA ALA A 53 -11.95 -7.67 -14.36
C ALA A 53 -11.53 -6.67 -13.28
N ALA A 54 -10.25 -6.66 -12.89
CA ALA A 54 -9.74 -5.80 -11.82
C ALA A 54 -9.25 -4.44 -12.33
N THR A 55 -9.17 -3.49 -11.41
CA THR A 55 -8.40 -2.25 -11.58
C THR A 55 -7.36 -2.16 -10.48
N VAL A 56 -6.11 -1.99 -10.88
CA VAL A 56 -4.98 -1.82 -9.96
C VAL A 56 -4.68 -0.35 -9.74
N TRP A 57 -4.55 0.03 -8.48
CA TRP A 57 -4.22 1.34 -7.97
C TRP A 57 -2.94 1.29 -7.13
N PHE A 58 -2.45 2.43 -6.64
CA PHE A 58 -1.24 2.49 -5.83
C PHE A 58 -1.47 3.31 -4.54
N THR A 59 -0.81 2.89 -3.45
CA THR A 59 -0.84 3.63 -2.17
C THR A 59 -0.01 4.90 -2.22
N ASP A 60 1.10 4.84 -2.94
CA ASP A 60 2.05 5.93 -3.10
C ASP A 60 2.93 5.70 -4.33
N GLU A 61 3.56 6.76 -4.79
CA GLU A 61 4.52 6.70 -5.87
C GLU A 61 5.62 7.75 -5.66
N ARG A 62 6.81 7.45 -6.15
CA ARG A 62 7.94 8.36 -6.21
C ARG A 62 7.80 9.26 -7.43
N CYS A 63 8.10 10.56 -7.27
CA CYS A 63 8.06 11.53 -8.36
C CYS A 63 9.24 11.35 -9.31
N VAL A 64 9.21 10.23 -10.00
CA VAL A 64 10.19 9.81 -11.03
C VAL A 64 9.43 9.25 -12.23
N PRO A 65 10.07 9.15 -13.42
CA PRO A 65 9.46 8.47 -14.56
C PRO A 65 9.07 7.01 -14.25
N PRO A 66 8.01 6.45 -14.87
CA PRO A 66 7.51 5.11 -14.56
C PRO A 66 8.52 3.97 -14.81
N GLY A 67 9.49 4.17 -15.69
CA GLY A 67 10.59 3.21 -15.92
C GLY A 67 11.76 3.33 -14.94
N HIS A 68 11.76 4.32 -14.04
CA HIS A 68 12.85 4.52 -13.08
C HIS A 68 12.92 3.35 -12.07
N PRO A 69 14.12 2.94 -11.60
CA PRO A 69 14.26 1.87 -10.61
C PRO A 69 13.48 2.09 -9.33
N ASP A 70 13.33 3.34 -8.89
CA ASP A 70 12.61 3.71 -7.68
C ASP A 70 11.08 3.80 -7.85
N SER A 71 10.54 3.68 -9.07
CA SER A 71 9.09 3.71 -9.28
C SER A 71 8.41 2.48 -8.70
N ASN A 72 7.37 2.69 -7.88
CA ASN A 72 6.51 1.62 -7.36
C ASN A 72 5.72 0.95 -8.49
N PHE A 73 5.16 1.77 -9.41
CA PHE A 73 4.51 1.23 -10.61
C PHE A 73 5.51 0.40 -11.43
N GLY A 74 6.70 0.94 -11.72
CA GLY A 74 7.72 0.22 -12.49
C GLY A 74 8.16 -1.09 -11.83
N MET A 75 8.20 -1.15 -10.50
CA MET A 75 8.46 -2.39 -9.77
C MET A 75 7.30 -3.37 -9.96
N ALA A 76 6.06 -2.96 -9.73
CA ALA A 76 4.88 -3.81 -9.89
C ALA A 76 4.71 -4.31 -11.34
N ASP A 77 4.99 -3.45 -12.32
CA ASP A 77 4.94 -3.81 -13.73
C ASP A 77 5.94 -4.92 -14.07
N ARG A 78 7.20 -4.75 -13.67
CA ARG A 78 8.25 -5.75 -13.93
C ARG A 78 8.04 -7.08 -13.22
N THR A 79 7.42 -7.08 -12.03
CA THR A 79 7.29 -8.28 -11.19
C THR A 79 5.96 -9.01 -11.35
N LEU A 80 4.93 -8.34 -11.86
CA LEU A 80 3.60 -8.92 -12.01
C LEU A 80 2.88 -8.46 -13.28
N LEU A 81 2.58 -7.15 -13.42
CA LEU A 81 1.56 -6.69 -14.37
C LEU A 81 1.88 -7.03 -15.82
N SER A 82 3.15 -6.86 -16.26
CA SER A 82 3.59 -7.19 -17.61
C SER A 82 3.72 -8.70 -17.87
N GLN A 83 3.61 -9.54 -16.84
CA GLN A 83 3.70 -10.99 -16.95
C GLN A 83 2.33 -11.67 -17.05
N LEU A 84 1.24 -10.94 -16.76
CA LEU A 84 -0.11 -11.48 -16.80
C LEU A 84 -0.61 -11.64 -18.24
N SER A 85 -1.18 -12.80 -18.56
CA SER A 85 -1.82 -13.08 -19.86
C SER A 85 -3.14 -12.32 -20.01
N ALA A 86 -3.87 -12.10 -18.92
CA ALA A 86 -5.11 -11.33 -18.82
C ALA A 86 -4.92 -10.19 -17.80
N ALA A 87 -4.37 -9.06 -18.25
CA ALA A 87 -3.95 -7.95 -17.42
C ALA A 87 -5.14 -7.09 -16.95
N PRO A 88 -5.05 -6.52 -15.73
CA PRO A 88 -6.04 -5.57 -15.21
C PRO A 88 -5.96 -4.21 -15.90
N SER A 89 -6.97 -3.38 -15.69
CA SER A 89 -6.82 -1.93 -15.87
C SER A 89 -5.87 -1.40 -14.80
N VAL A 90 -5.02 -0.43 -15.16
CA VAL A 90 -4.05 0.16 -14.21
C VAL A 90 -4.21 1.66 -14.17
N VAL A 91 -4.43 2.20 -12.96
CA VAL A 91 -4.44 3.64 -12.69
C VAL A 91 -3.23 3.96 -11.83
N ARG A 92 -2.17 4.46 -12.45
CA ARG A 92 -0.95 4.84 -11.74
C ARG A 92 -1.00 6.27 -11.22
N MET A 93 -0.21 6.57 -10.20
CA MET A 93 0.13 7.93 -9.83
C MET A 93 1.17 8.46 -10.82
N GLU A 94 0.90 9.59 -11.47
CA GLU A 94 1.81 10.19 -12.46
C GLU A 94 2.89 11.02 -11.75
N GLY A 95 3.86 10.32 -11.17
CA GLY A 95 4.95 10.91 -10.40
C GLY A 95 5.82 11.89 -11.21
N GLU A 96 5.93 11.67 -12.51
CA GLU A 96 6.64 12.55 -13.44
C GLU A 96 6.04 13.97 -13.54
N LEU A 97 4.79 14.18 -13.11
CA LEU A 97 4.14 15.49 -13.03
C LEU A 97 4.51 16.26 -11.75
N GLY A 98 5.22 15.61 -10.83
CA GLY A 98 5.54 16.16 -9.52
C GLY A 98 4.45 15.91 -8.46
N PRO A 99 4.74 16.23 -7.19
CA PRO A 99 3.92 15.78 -6.07
C PRO A 99 2.50 16.36 -6.09
N ASP A 100 2.34 17.65 -6.31
CA ASP A 100 1.03 18.30 -6.20
C ASP A 100 0.13 18.02 -7.41
N ALA A 101 0.68 18.13 -8.62
CA ALA A 101 -0.09 17.86 -9.84
C ALA A 101 -0.45 16.37 -9.96
N GLY A 102 0.49 15.47 -9.63
CA GLY A 102 0.24 14.04 -9.61
C GLY A 102 -0.80 13.63 -8.56
N ALA A 103 -0.76 14.23 -7.36
CA ALA A 103 -1.77 13.98 -6.32
C ALA A 103 -3.17 14.45 -6.75
N ALA A 104 -3.26 15.64 -7.35
CA ALA A 104 -4.53 16.19 -7.83
C ALA A 104 -5.12 15.33 -8.97
N GLY A 105 -4.30 14.91 -9.92
CA GLY A 105 -4.71 14.02 -11.01
C GLY A 105 -5.19 12.66 -10.50
N TYR A 106 -4.47 12.08 -9.54
CA TYR A 106 -4.85 10.79 -8.96
C TYR A 106 -6.17 10.87 -8.17
N GLU A 107 -6.36 11.93 -7.38
CA GLU A 107 -7.62 12.17 -6.68
C GLU A 107 -8.80 12.31 -7.66
N ALA A 108 -8.59 13.01 -8.77
CA ALA A 108 -9.61 13.15 -9.82
C ALA A 108 -9.98 11.78 -10.43
N ALA A 109 -9.01 10.93 -10.73
CA ALA A 109 -9.24 9.58 -11.24
C ALA A 109 -10.01 8.70 -10.23
N VAL A 110 -9.68 8.78 -8.93
CA VAL A 110 -10.42 8.07 -7.88
C VAL A 110 -11.88 8.52 -7.84
N ARG A 111 -12.12 9.84 -7.88
CA ARG A 111 -13.48 10.40 -7.84
C ARG A 111 -14.28 10.08 -9.09
N GLU A 112 -13.65 10.09 -10.26
CA GLU A 112 -14.29 9.73 -11.52
C GLU A 112 -14.78 8.28 -11.51
N ARG A 113 -13.96 7.35 -11.03
CA ARG A 113 -14.29 5.93 -11.01
C ARG A 113 -15.26 5.53 -9.89
N MET A 114 -15.05 6.05 -8.68
CA MET A 114 -15.73 5.57 -7.46
C MET A 114 -16.73 6.58 -6.87
N GLY A 115 -16.79 7.80 -7.39
CA GLY A 115 -17.68 8.83 -6.87
C GLY A 115 -17.20 9.45 -5.55
N ALA A 116 -18.15 9.90 -4.74
CA ALA A 116 -17.88 10.66 -3.52
C ALA A 116 -17.46 9.80 -2.32
N ASP A 117 -17.78 8.51 -2.33
CA ASP A 117 -17.49 7.56 -1.24
C ASP A 117 -16.69 6.35 -1.76
N PRO A 118 -15.43 6.52 -2.13
CA PRO A 118 -14.60 5.46 -2.70
C PRO A 118 -14.39 4.32 -1.70
N ARG A 119 -14.36 3.07 -2.23
CA ARG A 119 -14.13 1.86 -1.43
C ARG A 119 -13.22 0.90 -2.19
N TRP A 120 -12.01 0.73 -1.67
CA TRP A 120 -11.09 -0.29 -2.17
C TRP A 120 -11.58 -1.68 -1.80
N ASN A 121 -11.52 -2.63 -2.71
CA ASN A 121 -11.85 -4.02 -2.41
C ASN A 121 -10.75 -4.66 -1.56
N LEU A 122 -9.50 -4.49 -1.98
CA LEU A 122 -8.32 -4.92 -1.23
C LEU A 122 -7.23 -3.84 -1.29
N LEU A 123 -6.65 -3.52 -0.14
CA LEU A 123 -5.54 -2.60 0.00
C LEU A 123 -4.33 -3.34 0.58
N LEU A 124 -3.23 -3.39 -0.16
CA LEU A 124 -1.95 -3.87 0.37
C LEU A 124 -1.13 -2.69 0.87
N LEU A 125 -0.57 -2.81 2.07
CA LEU A 125 0.34 -1.87 2.68
C LEU A 125 1.65 -2.56 3.09
N GLY A 126 2.73 -1.79 3.08
CA GLY A 126 3.96 -2.09 3.79
C GLY A 126 4.17 -1.10 4.93
N MET A 127 5.13 -1.38 5.83
CA MET A 127 5.56 -0.47 6.88
C MET A 127 7.07 -0.24 6.79
N GLY A 128 7.49 1.01 6.88
CA GLY A 128 8.90 1.36 7.02
C GLY A 128 9.46 1.11 8.43
N PRO A 129 10.79 1.12 8.59
CA PRO A 129 11.41 0.90 9.90
C PRO A 129 11.09 2.01 10.92
N ASP A 130 10.68 3.20 10.47
CA ASP A 130 10.22 4.34 11.27
C ASP A 130 8.70 4.34 11.53
N GLY A 131 7.98 3.34 11.02
CA GLY A 131 6.53 3.20 11.17
C GLY A 131 5.71 3.96 10.13
N HIS A 132 6.33 4.52 9.08
CA HIS A 132 5.57 5.10 7.98
C HIS A 132 4.83 4.03 7.18
N ILE A 133 3.72 4.42 6.56
CA ILE A 133 2.95 3.63 5.58
C ILE A 133 2.73 4.48 4.34
N ALA A 134 2.60 3.84 3.16
CA ALA A 134 2.60 4.58 1.91
C ALA A 134 3.77 5.58 1.88
N SER A 135 3.52 6.89 1.67
CA SER A 135 4.51 7.94 1.88
C SER A 135 4.08 8.95 2.97
N LEU A 136 3.35 8.47 3.98
CA LEU A 136 2.98 9.23 5.17
C LEU A 136 3.99 8.95 6.29
N PHE A 137 4.84 9.94 6.59
CA PHE A 137 5.94 9.82 7.55
C PHE A 137 5.60 10.39 8.93
N PRO A 138 6.16 9.83 10.02
CA PRO A 138 5.95 10.37 11.37
C PRO A 138 6.34 11.86 11.45
N GLY A 139 5.47 12.68 12.04
CA GLY A 139 5.71 14.10 12.28
C GLY A 139 5.71 14.99 11.04
N LYS A 140 5.35 14.46 9.87
CA LYS A 140 5.19 15.26 8.64
C LYS A 140 3.75 15.76 8.50
N PRO A 141 3.54 16.97 7.93
CA PRO A 141 2.21 17.59 7.84
C PRO A 141 1.24 16.77 6.95
N GLU A 142 1.73 16.02 5.99
CA GLU A 142 0.92 15.18 5.10
C GLU A 142 0.14 14.10 5.88
N LEU A 143 0.65 13.68 7.04
CA LEU A 143 -0.04 12.74 7.92
C LEU A 143 -1.34 13.32 8.49
N GLU A 144 -1.46 14.64 8.58
CA GLU A 144 -2.63 15.35 9.13
C GLU A 144 -3.70 15.70 8.07
N GLU A 145 -3.48 15.35 6.79
CA GLU A 145 -4.47 15.56 5.74
C GLU A 145 -5.71 14.69 5.95
N ARG A 146 -6.91 15.31 6.01
CA ARG A 146 -8.18 14.60 6.29
C ARG A 146 -9.28 14.86 5.25
N SER A 147 -9.05 15.77 4.31
CA SER A 147 -10.07 16.21 3.33
C SER A 147 -9.84 15.65 1.94
N ARG A 148 -8.59 15.37 1.58
CA ARG A 148 -8.17 14.87 0.27
C ARG A 148 -7.96 13.36 0.29
N MET A 149 -8.09 12.72 -0.88
CA MET A 149 -7.77 11.30 -1.07
C MET A 149 -6.28 11.07 -1.33
N ALA A 150 -5.62 12.02 -1.98
CA ALA A 150 -4.19 11.97 -2.26
C ALA A 150 -3.51 13.29 -1.93
N VAL A 151 -2.24 13.22 -1.53
CA VAL A 151 -1.43 14.37 -1.13
C VAL A 151 -0.04 14.29 -1.75
N GLY A 152 0.50 15.44 -2.16
CA GLY A 152 1.90 15.57 -2.52
C GLY A 152 2.78 15.57 -1.28
N VAL A 153 3.92 14.86 -1.35
CA VAL A 153 4.94 14.78 -0.29
C VAL A 153 6.23 15.37 -0.86
N PRO A 154 6.49 16.68 -0.68
CA PRO A 154 7.61 17.35 -1.33
C PRO A 154 8.97 16.91 -0.78
N LEU A 155 9.00 16.42 0.47
CA LEU A 155 10.21 15.97 1.13
C LEU A 155 9.98 14.62 1.83
N ALA A 156 10.48 13.56 1.25
CA ALA A 156 10.43 12.22 1.85
C ALA A 156 11.14 12.17 3.20
N GLY A 157 10.62 11.36 4.12
CA GLY A 157 11.21 11.15 5.44
C GLY A 157 12.39 10.16 5.43
N MET A 158 12.61 9.46 4.31
CA MET A 158 13.70 8.50 4.12
C MET A 158 14.08 8.33 2.65
N GLU A 159 15.19 7.65 2.40
CA GLU A 159 15.64 7.32 1.05
C GLU A 159 14.63 6.46 0.24
N PRO A 160 14.58 6.68 -1.09
CA PRO A 160 15.25 7.74 -1.84
C PRO A 160 14.64 9.12 -1.52
N GLN A 161 15.51 10.16 -1.38
CA GLN A 161 15.15 11.54 -1.05
C GLN A 161 14.52 12.26 -2.26
N VAL A 162 13.48 11.66 -2.84
CA VAL A 162 12.70 12.24 -3.94
C VAL A 162 11.30 12.60 -3.45
N PRO A 163 10.67 13.62 -4.04
CA PRO A 163 9.26 13.92 -3.76
C PRO A 163 8.38 12.70 -4.07
N ARG A 164 7.20 12.65 -3.45
CA ARG A 164 6.29 11.52 -3.60
C ARG A 164 4.84 12.00 -3.70
N ILE A 165 3.97 11.10 -4.13
CA ILE A 165 2.52 11.20 -4.04
C ILE A 165 2.09 10.09 -3.09
N SER A 166 1.11 10.36 -2.22
CA SER A 166 0.60 9.37 -1.28
C SER A 166 -0.91 9.43 -1.16
N LEU A 167 -1.56 8.27 -0.98
CA LEU A 167 -2.89 8.22 -0.39
C LEU A 167 -2.82 8.75 1.04
N THR A 168 -3.89 9.42 1.48
CA THR A 168 -4.04 9.96 2.84
C THR A 168 -4.59 8.91 3.80
N VAL A 169 -4.52 9.16 5.11
CA VAL A 169 -5.12 8.25 6.11
C VAL A 169 -6.60 7.97 5.83
N PRO A 170 -7.48 8.96 5.53
CA PRO A 170 -8.86 8.69 5.14
C PRO A 170 -9.00 7.81 3.89
N ALA A 171 -8.13 8.00 2.90
CA ALA A 171 -8.14 7.18 1.69
C ALA A 171 -7.75 5.72 1.96
N LEU A 172 -6.73 5.51 2.80
CA LEU A 172 -6.32 4.17 3.23
C LEU A 172 -7.43 3.49 4.07
N ALA A 173 -8.11 4.26 4.92
CA ALA A 173 -9.22 3.79 5.74
C ALA A 173 -10.49 3.40 4.95
N ALA A 174 -10.55 3.76 3.67
CA ALA A 174 -11.68 3.46 2.78
C ALA A 174 -11.67 2.01 2.23
N ALA A 175 -10.78 1.15 2.69
CA ALA A 175 -10.72 -0.24 2.25
C ALA A 175 -11.77 -1.12 2.94
N ARG A 176 -12.32 -2.10 2.19
CA ARG A 176 -13.12 -3.21 2.73
C ARG A 176 -12.23 -4.24 3.42
N GLU A 177 -11.05 -4.44 2.86
CA GLU A 177 -10.01 -5.30 3.39
C GLU A 177 -8.65 -4.63 3.18
N ALA A 178 -7.83 -4.63 4.21
CA ALA A 178 -6.44 -4.21 4.09
C ALA A 178 -5.51 -5.26 4.71
N ILE A 179 -4.38 -5.48 4.05
CA ILE A 179 -3.29 -6.29 4.57
C ILE A 179 -2.07 -5.38 4.73
N LEU A 180 -1.59 -5.26 5.95
CA LEU A 180 -0.34 -4.60 6.26
C LEU A 180 0.74 -5.66 6.41
N LEU A 181 1.52 -5.86 5.35
CA LEU A 181 2.57 -6.87 5.25
C LEU A 181 3.88 -6.33 5.82
N ILE A 182 4.39 -6.96 6.88
CA ILE A 182 5.62 -6.55 7.55
C ILE A 182 6.51 -7.76 7.78
N THR A 183 7.73 -7.74 7.22
CA THR A 183 8.69 -8.83 7.34
C THR A 183 10.05 -8.32 7.80
N GLY A 184 10.77 -9.18 8.53
CA GLY A 184 12.16 -8.98 8.93
C GLY A 184 12.35 -8.35 10.32
N GLU A 185 13.38 -8.82 11.02
CA GLU A 185 13.74 -8.44 12.40
C GLU A 185 13.96 -6.94 12.58
N GLY A 186 14.48 -6.25 11.55
CA GLY A 186 14.72 -4.81 11.58
C GLY A 186 13.47 -3.97 11.84
N LYS A 187 12.27 -4.55 11.70
CA LYS A 187 10.99 -3.88 11.97
C LYS A 187 10.35 -4.29 13.31
N ALA A 188 10.87 -5.31 13.99
CA ALA A 188 10.25 -5.87 15.20
C ALA A 188 10.00 -4.84 16.32
N ALA A 189 10.96 -3.93 16.56
CA ALA A 189 10.78 -2.87 17.55
C ALA A 189 9.67 -1.89 17.19
N THR A 190 9.55 -1.54 15.90
CA THR A 190 8.50 -0.64 15.40
C THR A 190 7.15 -1.34 15.38
N VAL A 191 7.10 -2.63 15.06
CA VAL A 191 5.88 -3.47 15.17
C VAL A 191 5.36 -3.46 16.60
N ALA A 192 6.22 -3.71 17.61
CA ALA A 192 5.82 -3.68 19.01
C ALA A 192 5.30 -2.29 19.44
N ARG A 193 5.92 -1.21 18.96
CA ARG A 193 5.44 0.16 19.23
C ARG A 193 4.10 0.45 18.55
N ALA A 194 3.91 -0.01 17.32
CA ALA A 194 2.70 0.30 16.55
C ALA A 194 1.49 -0.57 16.95
N PHE A 195 1.73 -1.81 17.37
CA PHE A 195 0.69 -2.83 17.51
C PHE A 195 0.68 -3.57 18.84
N GLY A 196 1.62 -3.28 19.75
CA GLY A 196 1.66 -3.85 21.10
C GLY A 196 0.49 -3.39 21.99
N GLU A 197 0.60 -3.67 23.30
CA GLU A 197 -0.46 -3.36 24.29
C GLU A 197 -0.81 -1.86 24.39
N ASP A 198 0.19 -0.97 24.24
CA ASP A 198 0.02 0.49 24.26
C ASP A 198 0.56 1.09 22.94
N PRO A 199 -0.27 1.14 21.87
CA PRO A 199 0.18 1.56 20.56
C PRO A 199 0.56 3.04 20.50
N ASP A 200 1.76 3.32 19.98
CA ASP A 200 2.24 4.67 19.74
C ASP A 200 1.52 5.30 18.52
N ARG A 201 0.49 6.09 18.79
CA ARG A 201 -0.30 6.78 17.77
C ARG A 201 0.45 7.87 16.99
N SER A 202 1.68 8.20 17.36
CA SER A 202 2.54 9.06 16.54
C SER A 202 3.04 8.34 15.27
N LEU A 203 2.99 7.00 15.26
CA LEU A 203 3.36 6.19 14.12
C LEU A 203 2.19 6.09 13.12
N PRO A 204 2.40 6.42 11.83
CA PRO A 204 1.35 6.29 10.82
C PRO A 204 0.72 4.89 10.75
N ALA A 205 1.52 3.83 10.88
CA ALA A 205 1.03 2.45 10.88
C ALA A 205 0.02 2.17 12.01
N ALA A 206 0.19 2.80 13.18
CA ALA A 206 -0.74 2.66 14.31
C ALA A 206 -2.06 3.44 14.11
N GLN A 207 -2.11 4.37 13.14
CA GLN A 207 -3.30 5.19 12.84
C GLN A 207 -4.24 4.54 11.83
N VAL A 208 -3.82 3.46 11.14
CA VAL A 208 -4.68 2.79 10.17
C VAL A 208 -5.80 2.04 10.88
N GLU A 209 -7.00 2.51 10.66
CA GLU A 209 -8.24 1.89 11.15
C GLU A 209 -9.24 1.84 10.00
N LEU A 210 -9.88 0.69 9.80
CA LEU A 210 -10.90 0.51 8.78
C LEU A 210 -12.28 0.51 9.44
N PRO A 211 -13.01 1.63 9.40
CA PRO A 211 -14.34 1.71 10.06
C PRO A 211 -15.34 0.71 9.51
N TYR A 212 -15.19 0.32 8.25
CA TYR A 212 -16.15 -0.54 7.52
C TYR A 212 -15.46 -1.77 6.91
N GLY A 213 -14.27 -2.12 7.40
CA GLY A 213 -13.48 -3.20 6.85
C GLY A 213 -12.67 -3.97 7.89
N THR A 214 -11.85 -4.88 7.42
CA THR A 214 -10.93 -5.68 8.22
C THR A 214 -9.48 -5.33 7.89
N LEU A 215 -8.68 -5.03 8.91
CA LEU A 215 -7.23 -4.85 8.80
C LEU A 215 -6.52 -6.08 9.35
N THR A 216 -5.77 -6.77 8.50
CA THR A 216 -4.84 -7.83 8.91
C THR A 216 -3.42 -7.28 8.93
N VAL A 217 -2.80 -7.26 10.10
CA VAL A 217 -1.36 -7.02 10.24
C VAL A 217 -0.68 -8.39 10.12
N LEU A 218 -0.11 -8.65 8.95
CA LEU A 218 0.49 -9.92 8.58
C LEU A 218 2.01 -9.84 8.73
N LEU A 219 2.56 -10.66 9.62
CA LEU A 219 3.96 -10.64 10.03
C LEU A 219 4.63 -11.97 9.72
N ASP A 220 5.95 -11.94 9.48
CA ASP A 220 6.78 -13.12 9.69
C ASP A 220 7.20 -13.23 11.18
N GLU A 221 7.75 -14.37 11.59
CA GLU A 221 8.24 -14.59 12.97
C GLU A 221 9.28 -13.54 13.40
N ALA A 222 10.15 -13.13 12.47
CA ALA A 222 11.20 -12.16 12.75
C ALA A 222 10.65 -10.76 13.06
N ALA A 223 9.65 -10.30 12.31
CA ALA A 223 8.96 -9.04 12.57
C ALA A 223 8.11 -9.08 13.86
N ALA A 224 7.57 -10.26 14.22
CA ALA A 224 6.75 -10.45 15.42
C ALA A 224 7.56 -10.65 16.71
N SER A 225 8.89 -10.80 16.63
CA SER A 225 9.76 -11.26 17.73
C SER A 225 9.77 -10.36 18.99
N LYS A 226 9.11 -9.19 18.95
CA LYS A 226 9.02 -8.24 20.08
C LYS A 226 7.58 -7.85 20.46
N LEU A 227 6.57 -8.55 19.89
CA LEU A 227 5.17 -8.42 20.27
C LEU A 227 4.87 -9.10 21.61
#